data_724faf1240b8c0f92eadf964f5089bd3
#
_entry.id   724faf1240b8c0f92eadf964f5089bd3
#
_cell.length_a   1.000
_cell.length_b   1.000
_cell.length_c   1.000
_cell.angle_alpha   90.00
_cell.angle_beta   90.00
_cell.angle_gamma   90.00
#
_symmetry.space_group_name_H-M   'P 1'
#
loop_
_entity.id
_entity.type
_entity.pdbx_description
1 polymer ?
#
loop_
_entity_poly.entity_id
_entity_poly.type
_entity_poly.pdbx_seq_one_letter_code
_entity_poly.pdbx_strand_id
1 'polypeptide(L)'
;SELSSRLFTARLLAHLSKVEYRKLTSGNYTPEEESEIIAAKEWMKKRQFAHIYMPFFDAQNIYTAVRRQNNIHPIDVIIIDYFKSTGNNTDAFQTYAEMGRCVDMIKNEVAGAMNIAAIGAAQATINNKLADSAKIARNASTIIMLMDKTPDEIEADGVECGNKKMVVTVNRNGMQHADGEYIDLNFDGNHILYEEAKQHIPHTPF
;
A
#
# COMPACT_ATOMS: atom_id res chain seq x y z
N SER A 1 7.92 -5.11 5.65
CA SER A 1 7.18 -4.04 6.34
C SER A 1 7.99 -3.48 7.51
N GLU A 2 7.89 -2.19 7.76
CA GLU A 2 8.47 -1.52 8.93
C GLU A 2 7.57 -1.63 10.18
N LEU A 3 6.31 -1.99 10.00
CA LEU A 3 5.40 -2.20 11.11
C LEU A 3 5.73 -3.52 11.81
N SER A 4 5.80 -3.47 13.16
CA SER A 4 5.89 -4.71 13.93
C SER A 4 4.67 -5.60 13.68
N SER A 5 4.83 -6.90 13.83
CA SER A 5 3.73 -7.86 13.59
C SER A 5 2.50 -7.55 14.46
N ARG A 6 2.71 -7.04 15.68
CA ARG A 6 1.60 -6.63 16.56
C ARG A 6 0.80 -5.47 15.97
N LEU A 7 1.47 -4.40 15.52
CA LEU A 7 0.81 -3.22 14.94
C LEU A 7 0.13 -3.57 13.62
N PHE A 8 0.80 -4.35 12.78
CA PHE A 8 0.24 -4.83 11.53
C PHE A 8 -1.04 -5.65 11.78
N THR A 9 -1.00 -6.63 12.68
CA THR A 9 -2.16 -7.46 13.02
C THR A 9 -3.32 -6.61 13.58
N ALA A 10 -3.03 -5.63 14.43
CA ALA A 10 -4.09 -4.77 14.98
C ALA A 10 -4.77 -3.92 13.89
N ARG A 11 -4.01 -3.39 12.92
CA ARG A 11 -4.58 -2.67 11.77
C ARG A 11 -5.42 -3.57 10.88
N LEU A 12 -4.92 -4.77 10.59
CA LEU A 12 -5.65 -5.73 9.78
C LEU A 12 -6.94 -6.20 10.47
N LEU A 13 -6.91 -6.41 11.79
CA LEU A 13 -8.10 -6.73 12.56
C LEU A 13 -9.11 -5.58 12.56
N ALA A 14 -8.68 -4.32 12.71
CA ALA A 14 -9.60 -3.17 12.62
C ALA A 14 -10.32 -3.13 11.26
N HIS A 15 -9.56 -3.35 10.18
CA HIS A 15 -10.11 -3.41 8.84
C HIS A 15 -11.13 -4.55 8.66
N LEU A 16 -10.79 -5.75 9.10
CA LEU A 16 -11.61 -6.95 8.88
C LEU A 16 -12.84 -7.00 9.80
N SER A 17 -12.68 -6.64 11.08
CA SER A 17 -13.76 -6.71 12.07
C SER A 17 -14.67 -5.48 12.07
N LYS A 18 -14.27 -4.39 11.39
CA LYS A 18 -14.94 -3.08 11.47
C LYS A 18 -15.03 -2.54 12.90
N VAL A 19 -14.11 -2.96 13.77
CA VAL A 19 -13.96 -2.43 15.13
C VAL A 19 -12.86 -1.38 15.11
N GLU A 20 -13.09 -0.25 15.74
CA GLU A 20 -12.15 0.86 15.78
C GLU A 20 -10.76 0.42 16.26
N TYR A 21 -9.72 0.84 15.56
CA TYR A 21 -8.32 0.52 15.89
C TYR A 21 -7.95 0.87 17.34
N ARG A 22 -8.46 2.00 17.86
CA ARG A 22 -8.22 2.42 19.25
C ARG A 22 -8.80 1.44 20.25
N LYS A 23 -10.00 0.93 20.01
CA LYS A 23 -10.66 -0.07 20.87
C LYS A 23 -9.87 -1.38 20.89
N LEU A 24 -9.40 -1.84 19.72
CA LEU A 24 -8.56 -3.04 19.61
C LEU A 24 -7.26 -2.91 20.40
N THR A 25 -6.60 -1.75 20.31
CA THR A 25 -5.30 -1.55 20.98
C THR A 25 -5.42 -1.32 22.49
N SER A 26 -6.54 -0.77 22.97
CA SER A 26 -6.81 -0.58 24.41
C SER A 26 -7.52 -1.76 25.06
N GLY A 27 -8.06 -2.70 24.27
CA GLY A 27 -8.89 -3.81 24.79
C GLY A 27 -10.28 -3.39 25.26
N ASN A 28 -10.74 -2.19 24.88
CA ASN A 28 -12.03 -1.64 25.32
C ASN A 28 -13.07 -1.76 24.21
N TYR A 29 -13.60 -2.95 24.03
CA TYR A 29 -14.65 -3.27 23.03
C TYR A 29 -15.81 -4.02 23.68
N THR A 30 -16.99 -3.95 23.06
CA THR A 30 -18.21 -4.60 23.55
C THR A 30 -18.19 -6.10 23.25
N PRO A 31 -19.08 -6.92 23.87
CA PRO A 31 -19.21 -8.35 23.54
C PRO A 31 -19.54 -8.62 22.07
N GLU A 32 -20.34 -7.74 21.43
CA GLU A 32 -20.68 -7.82 20.01
C GLU A 32 -19.42 -7.58 19.16
N GLU A 33 -18.66 -6.53 19.47
CA GLU A 33 -17.40 -6.21 18.82
C GLU A 33 -16.35 -7.34 19.02
N GLU A 34 -16.35 -7.97 20.19
CA GLU A 34 -15.48 -9.14 20.43
C GLU A 34 -15.82 -10.29 19.50
N SER A 35 -17.09 -10.54 19.23
CA SER A 35 -17.53 -11.58 18.30
C SER A 35 -17.03 -11.31 16.88
N GLU A 36 -17.06 -10.04 16.42
CA GLU A 36 -16.53 -9.62 15.12
C GLU A 36 -15.01 -9.78 15.05
N ILE A 37 -14.30 -9.46 16.14
CA ILE A 37 -12.84 -9.65 16.23
C ILE A 37 -12.49 -11.14 16.15
N ILE A 38 -13.25 -12.01 16.81
CA ILE A 38 -13.06 -13.47 16.76
C ILE A 38 -13.30 -13.98 15.33
N ALA A 39 -14.37 -13.55 14.69
CA ALA A 39 -14.66 -13.91 13.30
C ALA A 39 -13.54 -13.48 12.34
N ALA A 40 -13.02 -12.27 12.50
CA ALA A 40 -11.88 -11.76 11.73
C ALA A 40 -10.61 -12.61 11.97
N LYS A 41 -10.31 -13.00 13.20
CA LYS A 41 -9.17 -13.87 13.53
C LYS A 41 -9.32 -15.26 12.87
N GLU A 42 -10.51 -15.85 12.91
CA GLU A 42 -10.76 -17.15 12.26
C GLU A 42 -10.67 -17.06 10.74
N TRP A 43 -11.11 -15.94 10.16
CA TRP A 43 -10.92 -15.67 8.74
C TRP A 43 -9.44 -15.61 8.38
N MET A 44 -8.61 -14.90 9.16
CA MET A 44 -7.15 -14.81 8.95
C MET A 44 -6.47 -16.17 9.05
N LYS A 45 -6.81 -17.00 10.03
CA LYS A 45 -6.23 -18.36 10.23
C LYS A 45 -6.44 -19.27 9.02
N LYS A 46 -7.54 -19.07 8.27
CA LYS A 46 -7.88 -19.87 7.10
C LYS A 46 -7.15 -19.41 5.82
N ARG A 47 -6.38 -18.32 5.88
CA ARG A 47 -5.67 -17.75 4.73
C ARG A 47 -4.18 -18.01 4.83
N GLN A 48 -3.57 -18.27 3.68
CA GLN A 48 -2.11 -18.33 3.58
C GLN A 48 -1.59 -16.89 3.50
N PHE A 49 -1.09 -16.43 4.62
CA PHE A 49 -0.59 -15.08 4.77
C PHE A 49 0.62 -15.07 5.71
N ALA A 50 1.71 -14.47 5.28
CA ALA A 50 2.92 -14.30 6.10
C ALA A 50 3.27 -12.82 6.20
N HIS A 51 3.41 -12.31 7.41
CA HIS A 51 3.94 -10.98 7.67
C HIS A 51 5.39 -11.10 8.14
N ILE A 52 6.30 -10.43 7.43
CA ILE A 52 7.72 -10.38 7.78
C ILE A 52 8.05 -8.95 8.21
N TYR A 53 8.38 -8.80 9.51
CA TYR A 53 8.91 -7.54 10.03
C TYR A 53 10.36 -7.39 9.59
N MET A 54 10.64 -6.35 8.84
CA MET A 54 11.97 -6.07 8.29
C MET A 54 12.19 -4.54 8.29
N PRO A 55 12.60 -3.99 9.44
CA PRO A 55 12.76 -2.53 9.60
C PRO A 55 13.91 -1.97 8.76
N PHE A 56 14.92 -2.79 8.51
CA PHE A 56 16.05 -2.49 7.62
C PHE A 56 16.15 -3.59 6.58
N PHE A 57 16.12 -3.22 5.32
CA PHE A 57 16.20 -4.19 4.24
C PHE A 57 16.97 -3.62 3.03
N ASP A 58 17.61 -4.50 2.35
CA ASP A 58 18.23 -4.30 1.05
C ASP A 58 17.66 -5.30 0.03
N ALA A 59 18.10 -5.20 -1.21
CA ALA A 59 17.65 -6.10 -2.27
C ALA A 59 17.87 -7.58 -1.92
N GLN A 60 19.01 -7.92 -1.33
CA GLN A 60 19.38 -9.30 -1.02
C GLN A 60 18.53 -9.86 0.13
N ASN A 61 18.25 -9.04 1.15
CA ASN A 61 17.42 -9.44 2.28
C ASN A 61 15.97 -9.72 1.84
N ILE A 62 15.40 -8.86 0.98
CA ILE A 62 14.06 -9.08 0.41
C ILE A 62 14.05 -10.38 -0.40
N TYR A 63 15.00 -10.56 -1.32
CA TYR A 63 15.08 -11.75 -2.16
C TYR A 63 15.16 -13.03 -1.33
N THR A 64 16.05 -13.04 -0.34
CA THR A 64 16.24 -14.19 0.55
C THR A 64 14.98 -14.53 1.33
N ALA A 65 14.29 -13.52 1.86
CA ALA A 65 13.04 -13.70 2.60
C ALA A 65 11.93 -14.26 1.70
N VAL A 66 11.76 -13.72 0.51
CA VAL A 66 10.77 -14.19 -0.47
C VAL A 66 11.07 -15.63 -0.88
N ARG A 67 12.32 -15.92 -1.27
CA ARG A 67 12.73 -17.26 -1.68
C ARG A 67 12.52 -18.29 -0.57
N ARG A 68 12.90 -17.95 0.67
CA ARG A 68 12.69 -18.83 1.82
C ARG A 68 11.21 -19.12 2.04
N GLN A 69 10.36 -18.10 2.01
CA GLN A 69 8.92 -18.26 2.20
C GLN A 69 8.29 -19.04 1.06
N ASN A 70 8.68 -18.78 -0.19
CA ASN A 70 8.18 -19.47 -1.37
C ASN A 70 8.54 -20.97 -1.38
N ASN A 71 9.67 -21.35 -0.78
CA ASN A 71 10.06 -22.76 -0.60
C ASN A 71 9.22 -23.48 0.46
N ILE A 72 8.63 -22.77 1.43
CA ILE A 72 7.77 -23.33 2.47
C ILE A 72 6.33 -23.47 1.93
N HIS A 73 5.82 -22.38 1.36
CA HIS A 73 4.52 -22.30 0.72
C HIS A 73 4.64 -21.42 -0.52
N PRO A 74 4.16 -21.86 -1.68
CA PRO A 74 4.14 -21.03 -2.89
C PRO A 74 3.47 -19.68 -2.62
N ILE A 75 4.07 -18.63 -3.14
CA ILE A 75 3.60 -17.25 -3.00
C ILE A 75 3.03 -16.79 -4.34
N ASP A 76 1.80 -16.26 -4.33
CA ASP A 76 1.20 -15.63 -5.51
C ASP A 76 1.52 -14.13 -5.58
N VAL A 77 1.55 -13.47 -4.42
CA VAL A 77 1.73 -12.01 -4.32
C VAL A 77 2.64 -11.65 -3.16
N ILE A 78 3.55 -10.72 -3.38
CA ILE A 78 4.27 -10.02 -2.31
C ILE A 78 3.82 -8.56 -2.22
N ILE A 79 3.75 -8.05 -0.99
CA ILE A 79 3.49 -6.63 -0.71
C ILE A 79 4.66 -6.07 0.08
N ILE A 80 5.27 -5.00 -0.42
CA ILE A 80 6.38 -4.29 0.22
C ILE A 80 5.87 -2.95 0.71
N ASP A 81 5.73 -2.81 2.01
CA ASP A 81 5.27 -1.59 2.67
C ASP A 81 6.36 -1.08 3.63
N TYR A 82 7.12 -0.09 3.22
CA TYR A 82 7.24 0.57 1.91
C TYR A 82 8.73 0.64 1.51
N PHE A 83 9.03 1.01 0.27
CA PHE A 83 10.40 1.27 -0.16
C PHE A 83 10.92 2.51 0.57
N LYS A 84 11.91 2.32 1.41
CA LYS A 84 12.59 3.40 2.13
C LYS A 84 14.09 3.29 1.98
N SER A 85 14.75 4.43 2.14
CA SER A 85 16.18 4.47 2.28
C SER A 85 16.62 3.69 3.52
N THR A 86 17.60 2.83 3.39
CA THR A 86 18.29 2.20 4.52
C THR A 86 19.15 3.28 5.18
N GLY A 87 18.73 3.77 6.34
CA GLY A 87 19.22 4.97 7.03
C GLY A 87 20.69 5.01 7.48
N ASN A 88 21.54 4.15 6.95
CA ASN A 88 22.99 4.17 7.23
C ASN A 88 23.80 5.00 6.22
N ASN A 89 23.20 5.44 5.12
CA ASN A 89 23.86 6.26 4.12
C ASN A 89 23.38 7.70 4.22
N THR A 90 24.26 8.58 4.64
CA THR A 90 24.07 10.05 4.64
C THR A 90 24.12 10.65 3.22
N ASP A 91 24.45 9.83 2.22
CA ASP A 91 24.54 10.24 0.83
C ASP A 91 23.26 9.87 0.06
N ALA A 92 22.55 10.88 -0.42
CA ALA A 92 21.33 10.74 -1.22
C ALA A 92 21.55 9.86 -2.46
N PHE A 93 22.70 9.95 -3.11
CA PHE A 93 23.02 9.17 -4.30
C PHE A 93 23.08 7.65 -4.02
N GLN A 94 23.67 7.25 -2.89
CA GLN A 94 23.74 5.84 -2.50
C GLN A 94 22.35 5.31 -2.15
N THR A 95 21.54 6.14 -1.53
CA THR A 95 20.12 5.86 -1.24
C THR A 95 19.31 5.56 -2.50
N TYR A 96 19.47 6.38 -3.52
CA TYR A 96 18.85 6.20 -4.84
C TYR A 96 19.30 4.90 -5.53
N ALA A 97 20.60 4.61 -5.47
CA ALA A 97 21.16 3.42 -6.06
C ALA A 97 20.62 2.15 -5.40
N GLU A 98 20.46 2.15 -4.08
CA GLU A 98 19.93 1.01 -3.32
C GLU A 98 18.45 0.75 -3.61
N MET A 99 17.62 1.79 -3.59
CA MET A 99 16.22 1.68 -3.98
C MET A 99 16.09 1.15 -5.41
N GLY A 100 16.93 1.65 -6.32
CA GLY A 100 16.98 1.15 -7.69
C GLY A 100 17.31 -0.34 -7.77
N ARG A 101 18.30 -0.82 -6.99
CA ARG A 101 18.63 -2.25 -6.91
C ARG A 101 17.48 -3.09 -6.37
N CYS A 102 16.77 -2.60 -5.34
CA CYS A 102 15.59 -3.29 -4.81
C CYS A 102 14.50 -3.45 -5.87
N VAL A 103 14.18 -2.38 -6.60
CA VAL A 103 13.15 -2.41 -7.65
C VAL A 103 13.55 -3.31 -8.81
N ASP A 104 14.81 -3.23 -9.27
CA ASP A 104 15.34 -4.08 -10.34
C ASP A 104 15.30 -5.56 -9.94
N MET A 105 15.69 -5.89 -8.70
CA MET A 105 15.65 -7.25 -8.18
C MET A 105 14.22 -7.78 -8.09
N ILE A 106 13.28 -6.98 -7.57
CA ILE A 106 11.87 -7.38 -7.50
C ILE A 106 11.31 -7.62 -8.89
N LYS A 107 11.61 -6.74 -9.85
CA LYS A 107 11.13 -6.89 -11.22
C LYS A 107 11.67 -8.13 -11.91
N ASN A 108 12.96 -8.38 -11.79
CA ASN A 108 13.64 -9.42 -12.57
C ASN A 108 13.60 -10.79 -11.88
N GLU A 109 13.90 -10.83 -10.57
CA GLU A 109 14.05 -12.10 -9.85
C GLU A 109 12.72 -12.56 -9.26
N VAL A 110 11.96 -11.66 -8.61
CA VAL A 110 10.72 -12.04 -7.95
C VAL A 110 9.57 -12.12 -8.95
N ALA A 111 9.28 -11.02 -9.65
CA ALA A 111 8.18 -11.00 -10.60
C ALA A 111 8.49 -11.78 -11.89
N GLY A 112 9.72 -11.65 -12.40
CA GLY A 112 10.15 -12.33 -13.63
C GLY A 112 10.47 -13.80 -13.41
N ALA A 113 11.54 -14.12 -12.67
CA ALA A 113 12.03 -15.49 -12.56
C ALA A 113 11.16 -16.39 -11.66
N MET A 114 10.61 -15.86 -10.55
CA MET A 114 9.72 -16.64 -9.66
C MET A 114 8.24 -16.59 -10.06
N ASN A 115 7.87 -15.72 -11.00
CA ASN A 115 6.47 -15.51 -11.44
C ASN A 115 5.53 -15.12 -10.27
N ILE A 116 5.99 -14.25 -9.37
CA ILE A 116 5.26 -13.77 -8.20
C ILE A 116 4.82 -12.32 -8.46
N ALA A 117 3.55 -12.00 -8.32
CA ALA A 117 3.09 -10.63 -8.44
C ALA A 117 3.67 -9.76 -7.31
N ALA A 118 4.10 -8.53 -7.62
CA ALA A 118 4.71 -7.64 -6.65
C ALA A 118 3.97 -6.30 -6.58
N ILE A 119 3.58 -5.91 -5.38
CA ILE A 119 2.99 -4.61 -5.05
C ILE A 119 3.96 -3.91 -4.10
N GLY A 120 4.37 -2.71 -4.44
CA GLY A 120 5.26 -1.90 -3.60
C GLY A 120 4.65 -0.54 -3.32
N ALA A 121 4.68 -0.12 -2.06
CA ALA A 121 4.38 1.25 -1.68
C ALA A 121 5.67 2.11 -1.70
N ALA A 122 5.53 3.37 -2.03
CA ALA A 122 6.59 4.37 -1.94
C ALA A 122 6.00 5.70 -1.50
N GLN A 123 6.80 6.50 -0.78
CA GLN A 123 6.34 7.83 -0.38
C GLN A 123 6.35 8.77 -1.57
N ALA A 124 5.28 9.56 -1.70
CA ALA A 124 5.26 10.70 -2.58
C ALA A 124 5.90 11.92 -1.90
N THR A 125 6.51 12.80 -2.69
CA THR A 125 6.97 14.11 -2.21
C THR A 125 5.76 15.04 -1.96
N ILE A 126 6.00 16.16 -1.26
CA ILE A 126 4.99 17.21 -1.02
C ILE A 126 4.32 17.70 -2.32
N ASN A 127 5.02 17.61 -3.45
CA ASN A 127 4.49 17.99 -4.76
C ASN A 127 3.85 16.81 -5.52
N ASN A 128 3.41 15.76 -4.82
CA ASN A 128 2.81 14.57 -5.41
C ASN A 128 3.66 13.90 -6.50
N LYS A 129 4.98 14.08 -6.44
CA LYS A 129 5.92 13.35 -7.28
C LYS A 129 6.47 12.17 -6.49
N LEU A 130 6.59 11.03 -7.14
CA LEU A 130 7.33 9.91 -6.56
C LEU A 130 8.73 10.37 -6.20
N ALA A 131 9.09 10.36 -4.93
CA ALA A 131 10.47 10.50 -4.53
C ALA A 131 11.26 9.39 -5.24
N ASP A 132 12.37 9.73 -5.88
CA ASP A 132 13.25 8.77 -6.56
C ASP A 132 12.64 8.02 -7.77
N SER A 133 11.73 8.65 -8.47
CA SER A 133 10.71 8.08 -9.34
C SER A 133 11.16 7.44 -10.64
N ALA A 134 12.28 7.84 -11.23
CA ALA A 134 12.62 7.42 -12.60
C ALA A 134 12.84 5.90 -12.72
N LYS A 135 13.46 5.25 -11.73
CA LYS A 135 13.65 3.79 -11.75
C LYS A 135 12.39 3.02 -11.40
N ILE A 136 11.61 3.51 -10.43
CA ILE A 136 10.31 2.92 -10.10
C ILE A 136 9.40 2.99 -11.33
N ALA A 137 9.29 4.17 -11.95
CA ALA A 137 8.46 4.36 -13.14
C ALA A 137 8.88 3.49 -14.34
N ARG A 138 10.19 3.25 -14.51
CA ARG A 138 10.68 2.37 -15.59
C ARG A 138 10.35 0.91 -15.38
N ASN A 139 10.29 0.45 -14.15
CA ASN A 139 10.11 -0.96 -13.82
C ASN A 139 8.65 -1.33 -13.50
N ALA A 140 7.87 -0.41 -12.94
CA ALA A 140 6.48 -0.65 -12.62
C ALA A 140 5.63 -0.83 -13.88
N SER A 141 4.72 -1.79 -13.85
CA SER A 141 3.69 -1.95 -14.89
C SER A 141 2.52 -0.99 -14.69
N THR A 142 2.23 -0.69 -13.43
CA THR A 142 1.18 0.25 -13.04
C THR A 142 1.68 1.10 -11.86
N ILE A 143 1.41 2.39 -11.88
CA ILE A 143 1.65 3.32 -10.77
C ILE A 143 0.34 4.00 -10.42
N ILE A 144 -0.01 3.89 -9.16
CA ILE A 144 -1.22 4.48 -8.58
C ILE A 144 -0.80 5.46 -7.49
N MET A 145 -1.32 6.68 -7.56
CA MET A 145 -1.15 7.69 -6.52
C MET A 145 -2.41 7.74 -5.66
N LEU A 146 -2.23 7.55 -4.35
CA LEU A 146 -3.29 7.80 -3.36
C LEU A 146 -3.02 9.15 -2.71
N MET A 147 -3.98 10.06 -2.80
CA MET A 147 -3.84 11.44 -2.36
C MET A 147 -5.04 11.90 -1.55
N ASP A 148 -4.81 12.88 -0.69
CA ASP A 148 -5.91 13.64 -0.08
C ASP A 148 -6.56 14.53 -1.13
N LYS A 149 -7.88 14.68 -1.06
CA LYS A 149 -8.57 15.75 -1.77
C LYS A 149 -8.33 17.07 -1.05
N THR A 150 -8.17 18.13 -1.82
CA THR A 150 -8.14 19.49 -1.28
C THR A 150 -9.54 19.91 -0.83
N PRO A 151 -9.68 20.90 0.06
CA PRO A 151 -10.98 21.45 0.42
C PRO A 151 -11.80 21.88 -0.79
N ASP A 152 -11.15 22.52 -1.78
CA ASP A 152 -11.81 22.98 -3.00
C ASP A 152 -12.31 21.82 -3.87
N GLU A 153 -11.59 20.71 -3.93
CA GLU A 153 -12.04 19.49 -4.61
C GLU A 153 -13.22 18.84 -3.89
N ILE A 154 -13.23 18.81 -2.55
CA ILE A 154 -14.35 18.27 -1.77
C ILE A 154 -15.59 19.16 -1.97
N GLU A 155 -15.43 20.49 -2.02
CA GLU A 155 -16.53 21.41 -2.26
C GLU A 155 -17.10 21.25 -3.68
N ALA A 156 -16.22 21.10 -4.68
CA ALA A 156 -16.62 20.95 -6.08
C ALA A 156 -17.30 19.60 -6.38
N ASP A 157 -16.77 18.51 -5.85
CA ASP A 157 -17.27 17.14 -6.10
C ASP A 157 -18.48 16.79 -5.24
N GLY A 158 -18.60 17.40 -4.05
CA GLY A 158 -19.55 17.03 -3.01
C GLY A 158 -18.98 16.06 -1.97
N VAL A 159 -19.45 16.18 -0.73
CA VAL A 159 -18.96 15.37 0.40
C VAL A 159 -19.19 13.86 0.24
N GLU A 160 -20.18 13.47 -0.54
CA GLU A 160 -20.47 12.07 -0.87
C GLU A 160 -19.43 11.43 -1.78
N CYS A 161 -18.60 12.24 -2.46
CA CYS A 161 -17.49 11.78 -3.28
C CYS A 161 -16.20 11.51 -2.46
N GLY A 162 -16.32 11.52 -1.12
CA GLY A 162 -15.25 11.11 -0.22
C GLY A 162 -14.12 12.13 -0.04
N ASN A 163 -13.11 11.72 0.72
CA ASN A 163 -12.01 12.58 1.19
C ASN A 163 -10.64 12.25 0.59
N LYS A 164 -10.58 11.23 -0.26
CA LYS A 164 -9.37 10.78 -0.93
C LYS A 164 -9.61 10.61 -2.42
N LYS A 165 -8.52 10.59 -3.17
CA LYS A 165 -8.53 10.32 -4.61
C LYS A 165 -7.42 9.35 -5.00
N MET A 166 -7.71 8.55 -6.01
CA MET A 166 -6.77 7.60 -6.61
C MET A 166 -6.55 7.95 -8.07
N VAL A 167 -5.29 8.17 -8.44
CA VAL A 167 -4.90 8.50 -9.82
C VAL A 167 -4.00 7.41 -10.37
N VAL A 168 -4.38 6.82 -11.50
CA VAL A 168 -3.53 5.90 -12.25
C VAL A 168 -2.62 6.70 -13.17
N THR A 169 -1.38 6.94 -12.75
CA THR A 169 -0.42 7.80 -13.48
C THR A 169 0.39 7.04 -14.53
N VAL A 170 0.57 5.73 -14.34
CA VAL A 170 1.20 4.84 -15.32
C VAL A 170 0.40 3.55 -15.37
N ASN A 171 0.05 3.11 -16.56
CA ASN A 171 -0.51 1.78 -16.78
C ASN A 171 -0.09 1.29 -18.17
N ARG A 172 0.80 0.31 -18.22
CA ARG A 172 1.33 -0.22 -19.49
C ARG A 172 0.34 -1.13 -20.23
N ASN A 173 -0.64 -1.65 -19.50
CA ASN A 173 -1.57 -2.65 -20.03
C ASN A 173 -3.02 -2.13 -20.11
N GLY A 174 -3.24 -0.84 -19.87
CA GLY A 174 -4.58 -0.26 -19.86
C GLY A 174 -4.58 1.26 -19.87
N MET A 175 -5.74 1.83 -19.55
CA MET A 175 -5.92 3.29 -19.52
C MET A 175 -5.18 3.93 -18.34
N GLN A 176 -4.75 5.15 -18.54
CA GLN A 176 -4.25 6.08 -17.53
C GLN A 176 -5.26 7.20 -17.36
N HIS A 177 -5.29 7.83 -16.21
CA HIS A 177 -6.10 9.01 -16.02
C HIS A 177 -5.46 10.22 -16.74
N ALA A 178 -6.29 11.02 -17.36
CA ALA A 178 -5.88 12.33 -17.85
C ALA A 178 -5.68 13.32 -16.69
N ASP A 179 -5.12 14.49 -16.98
CA ASP A 179 -4.95 15.54 -15.98
C ASP A 179 -6.32 15.93 -15.39
N GLY A 180 -6.43 15.88 -14.07
CA GLY A 180 -7.66 16.18 -13.35
C GLY A 180 -8.63 15.01 -13.18
N GLU A 181 -8.38 13.86 -13.83
CA GLU A 181 -9.20 12.66 -13.65
C GLU A 181 -8.69 11.82 -12.46
N TYR A 182 -9.61 11.29 -11.68
CA TYR A 182 -9.32 10.40 -10.56
C TYR A 182 -10.54 9.56 -10.15
N ILE A 183 -10.28 8.55 -9.37
CA ILE A 183 -11.31 7.73 -8.72
C ILE A 183 -11.49 8.26 -7.31
N ASP A 184 -12.74 8.48 -6.94
CA ASP A 184 -13.14 8.96 -5.62
C ASP A 184 -13.12 7.85 -4.59
N LEU A 185 -12.47 8.12 -3.46
CA LEU A 185 -12.36 7.20 -2.35
C LEU A 185 -12.76 7.86 -1.04
N ASN A 186 -13.34 7.08 -0.16
CA ASN A 186 -13.51 7.45 1.24
C ASN A 186 -12.51 6.68 2.10
N PHE A 187 -11.81 7.40 2.99
CA PHE A 187 -10.92 6.79 3.98
C PHE A 187 -11.47 7.02 5.39
N ASP A 188 -11.79 5.93 6.06
CA ASP A 188 -12.12 5.90 7.49
C ASP A 188 -10.88 5.50 8.29
N GLY A 189 -10.26 6.49 8.92
CA GLY A 189 -9.07 6.29 9.75
C GLY A 189 -9.32 5.50 11.04
N ASN A 190 -10.55 5.46 11.55
CA ASN A 190 -10.86 4.69 12.75
C ASN A 190 -10.80 3.19 12.50
N HIS A 191 -11.22 2.77 11.32
CA HIS A 191 -11.28 1.36 10.91
C HIS A 191 -10.15 0.97 9.94
N ILE A 192 -9.26 1.93 9.60
CA ILE A 192 -8.17 1.73 8.61
C ILE A 192 -8.75 1.21 7.28
N LEU A 193 -9.81 1.84 6.83
CA LEU A 193 -10.61 1.36 5.70
C LEU A 193 -10.64 2.38 4.56
N TYR A 194 -10.29 1.91 3.36
CA TYR A 194 -10.58 2.61 2.11
C TYR A 194 -11.77 1.95 1.44
N GLU A 195 -12.70 2.74 0.97
CA GLU A 195 -13.86 2.30 0.20
C GLU A 195 -14.03 3.20 -1.03
N GLU A 196 -14.60 2.64 -2.08
CA GLU A 196 -14.99 3.43 -3.23
C GLU A 196 -16.14 4.38 -2.82
N ALA A 197 -15.98 5.67 -3.10
CA ALA A 197 -17.00 6.66 -2.87
C ALA A 197 -17.90 6.83 -4.12
N LYS A 198 -18.95 7.64 -4.01
CA LYS A 198 -19.69 8.08 -5.18
C LYS A 198 -18.74 8.83 -6.11
N GLN A 199 -18.69 8.45 -7.38
CA GLN A 199 -17.80 9.10 -8.33
C GLN A 199 -18.35 10.47 -8.72
N HIS A 200 -17.46 11.47 -8.73
CA HIS A 200 -17.82 12.80 -9.20
C HIS A 200 -18.10 12.79 -10.71
N ILE A 201 -18.85 13.77 -11.17
CA ILE A 201 -19.02 14.00 -12.61
C ILE A 201 -17.80 14.83 -13.06
N PRO A 202 -16.97 14.33 -14.00
CA PRO A 202 -15.81 15.08 -14.47
C PRO A 202 -16.21 16.48 -14.93
N HIS A 203 -15.57 17.48 -14.35
CA HIS A 203 -15.74 18.86 -14.81
C HIS A 203 -15.08 18.98 -16.18
N THR A 204 -15.88 19.05 -17.23
CA THR A 204 -15.39 19.35 -18.58
C THR A 204 -14.79 20.76 -18.53
N PRO A 205 -13.50 20.97 -18.78
CA PRO A 205 -12.97 22.32 -18.89
C PRO A 205 -13.67 23.03 -20.06
N PHE A 206 -14.26 24.19 -19.79
CA PHE A 206 -14.80 25.08 -20.81
C PHE A 206 -13.71 25.70 -21.62
#